data_964adeb5d0c7a20b2e595919a4e04467
#
_entry.id   964adeb5d0c7a20b2e595919a4e04467
#
_cell.length_a   1.000
_cell.length_b   1.000
_cell.length_c   1.000
_cell.angle_alpha   90.00
_cell.angle_beta   90.00
_cell.angle_gamma   90.00
#
_symmetry.space_group_name_H-M   'P 1'
#
loop_
_entity.id
_entity.type
_entity.pdbx_description
1 polymer ?
#
loop_
_entity_poly.entity_id
_entity_poly.type
_entity_poly.pdbx_seq_one_letter_code
_entity_poly.pdbx_strand_id
1 'polypeptide(L)'
;GKTLPSNVPYSILEELYMPDENLDDEPITRPGMVSSNFIEALVDKSLELTGNIDTEPETRASRYYPQGYIKAWDDIAQDYVPIGGVKVRARRWFTTRVGYTDRNGHYLCRGDGFERPANYSICWESNYWDIRDGSIVQAFYNGPKQRGYWNLNIGGGKSLRYATLTRALYHHFFGPYLFDKILTLRKIKICYRHKKGDERGHFKTQALRGIQPDIVIYGEDAGGWRPTYGILETAFHELGHCAFFYRVNGRNAYKGYVDTIRESWSNLIGWAVTENEYTLRGYAHEVHKYETFFQPPMYHMLFEVPDAVSYTHLR
;
A
#
# COMPACT_ATOMS: atom_id res chain seq x y z
N GLY A 1 -22.92 3.94 16.31
CA GLY A 1 -22.49 2.85 17.19
C GLY A 1 -23.41 2.77 18.40
N LYS A 2 -23.71 1.56 18.89
CA LYS A 2 -24.43 1.40 20.15
C LYS A 2 -23.39 1.48 21.27
N THR A 3 -23.62 2.34 22.24
CA THR A 3 -22.81 2.43 23.46
C THR A 3 -23.03 1.18 24.30
N LEU A 4 -21.96 0.50 24.68
CA LEU A 4 -22.03 -0.63 25.60
C LEU A 4 -22.43 -0.14 27.03
N PRO A 5 -23.21 -0.91 27.79
CA PRO A 5 -23.57 -0.54 29.16
C PRO A 5 -22.32 -0.39 30.01
N SER A 6 -22.21 0.70 30.77
CA SER A 6 -21.05 1.02 31.61
C SER A 6 -20.80 0.05 32.79
N ASN A 7 -21.79 -0.79 33.10
CA ASN A 7 -21.74 -1.75 34.19
C ASN A 7 -21.32 -3.18 33.77
N VAL A 8 -21.00 -3.39 32.49
CA VAL A 8 -20.52 -4.69 31.99
C VAL A 8 -19.04 -4.57 31.73
N PRO A 9 -18.18 -5.31 32.45
CA PRO A 9 -16.75 -5.33 32.16
C PRO A 9 -16.52 -5.96 30.78
N TYR A 10 -15.80 -5.25 29.90
CA TYR A 10 -15.40 -5.77 28.61
C TYR A 10 -13.94 -5.40 28.33
N SER A 11 -13.28 -6.19 27.51
CA SER A 11 -11.99 -5.85 26.91
C SER A 11 -12.15 -5.72 25.40
N ILE A 12 -11.56 -4.69 24.82
CA ILE A 12 -11.48 -4.55 23.37
C ILE A 12 -10.43 -5.54 22.89
N LEU A 13 -10.87 -6.59 22.20
CA LEU A 13 -9.99 -7.59 21.63
C LEU A 13 -9.42 -7.12 20.28
N GLU A 14 -10.20 -6.36 19.51
CA GLU A 14 -9.80 -5.82 18.22
C GLU A 14 -10.76 -4.70 17.80
N GLU A 15 -10.21 -3.60 17.31
CA GLU A 15 -10.99 -2.57 16.62
C GLU A 15 -11.01 -2.84 15.13
N LEU A 16 -12.17 -3.22 14.59
CA LEU A 16 -12.37 -3.42 13.17
C LEU A 16 -12.85 -2.11 12.54
N TYR A 17 -12.01 -1.53 11.69
CA TYR A 17 -12.46 -0.48 10.79
C TYR A 17 -13.05 -1.12 9.55
N MET A 18 -14.36 -0.98 9.37
CA MET A 18 -15.04 -1.31 8.11
C MET A 18 -15.15 -0.05 7.28
N PRO A 19 -14.36 0.10 6.21
CA PRO A 19 -14.56 1.21 5.27
C PRO A 19 -15.92 1.02 4.60
N ASP A 20 -16.64 2.12 4.41
CA ASP A 20 -17.83 2.14 3.56
C ASP A 20 -17.39 1.88 2.11
N GLU A 21 -17.45 0.63 1.68
CA GLU A 21 -16.98 0.18 0.36
C GLU A 21 -17.77 0.82 -0.81
N ASN A 22 -18.91 1.45 -0.53
CA ASN A 22 -19.83 1.95 -1.56
C ASN A 22 -19.72 3.45 -1.86
N LEU A 23 -18.79 4.18 -1.24
CA LEU A 23 -18.73 5.65 -1.38
C LEU A 23 -17.48 6.19 -2.10
N ASP A 24 -16.56 5.34 -2.53
CA ASP A 24 -15.18 5.81 -2.70
C ASP A 24 -14.70 6.04 -4.13
N ASP A 25 -15.31 5.53 -5.19
CA ASP A 25 -14.59 5.49 -6.47
C ASP A 25 -15.23 6.19 -7.69
N GLU A 26 -16.45 6.73 -7.57
CA GLU A 26 -17.02 7.56 -8.66
C GLU A 26 -17.69 8.80 -8.07
N PRO A 27 -17.55 9.97 -8.68
CA PRO A 27 -18.49 11.04 -8.45
C PRO A 27 -19.85 10.59 -9.00
N ILE A 28 -20.68 10.02 -8.12
CA ILE A 28 -22.03 9.61 -8.51
C ILE A 28 -22.83 10.85 -8.84
N THR A 29 -22.74 11.31 -10.06
CA THR A 29 -23.67 12.29 -10.64
C THR A 29 -24.96 11.57 -11.02
N ARG A 30 -25.78 11.22 -10.03
CA ARG A 30 -27.16 10.83 -10.29
C ARG A 30 -28.04 12.09 -10.35
N PRO A 31 -28.94 12.21 -11.35
CA PRO A 31 -29.93 13.27 -11.35
C PRO A 31 -30.74 13.21 -10.04
N GLY A 32 -30.73 14.28 -9.26
CA GLY A 32 -31.44 14.38 -7.96
C GLY A 32 -30.52 14.31 -6.74
N MET A 33 -29.20 14.24 -6.86
CA MET A 33 -28.30 14.31 -5.70
C MET A 33 -28.33 15.71 -5.08
N VAL A 34 -28.54 15.73 -3.79
CA VAL A 34 -28.42 16.90 -2.93
C VAL A 34 -26.96 17.35 -2.94
N SER A 35 -26.69 18.63 -3.16
CA SER A 35 -25.32 19.15 -3.19
C SER A 35 -24.62 18.91 -1.85
N SER A 36 -23.31 18.66 -1.88
CA SER A 36 -22.49 18.51 -0.66
C SER A 36 -22.63 19.71 0.28
N ASN A 37 -22.79 20.91 -0.26
CA ASN A 37 -23.01 22.13 0.51
C ASN A 37 -24.35 22.11 1.29
N PHE A 38 -25.39 21.52 0.70
CA PHE A 38 -26.69 21.40 1.38
C PHE A 38 -26.61 20.36 2.51
N ILE A 39 -25.90 19.24 2.31
CA ILE A 39 -25.68 18.25 3.36
C ILE A 39 -24.86 18.85 4.51
N GLU A 40 -23.80 19.60 4.19
CA GLU A 40 -23.00 20.31 5.21
C GLU A 40 -23.87 21.31 5.99
N ALA A 41 -24.72 22.09 5.31
CA ALA A 41 -25.64 23.03 5.97
C ALA A 41 -26.69 22.32 6.86
N LEU A 42 -27.22 21.17 6.43
CA LEU A 42 -28.11 20.35 7.26
C LEU A 42 -27.42 19.80 8.51
N VAL A 43 -26.21 19.34 8.38
CA VAL A 43 -25.42 18.83 9.51
C VAL A 43 -25.09 19.97 10.48
N ASP A 44 -24.64 21.12 9.99
CA ASP A 44 -24.36 22.29 10.82
C ASP A 44 -25.62 22.73 11.57
N LYS A 45 -26.77 22.73 10.90
CA LYS A 45 -28.04 23.06 11.54
C LYS A 45 -28.48 22.03 12.58
N SER A 46 -28.23 20.74 12.32
CA SER A 46 -28.55 19.69 13.30
C SER A 46 -27.65 19.78 14.55
N LEU A 47 -26.38 20.15 14.39
CA LEU A 47 -25.46 20.37 15.50
C LEU A 47 -25.87 21.60 16.34
N GLU A 48 -26.28 22.68 15.68
CA GLU A 48 -26.82 23.85 16.34
C GLU A 48 -28.05 23.47 17.18
N LEU A 49 -29.02 22.74 16.60
CA LEU A 49 -30.23 22.31 17.27
C LEU A 49 -30.00 21.34 18.43
N THR A 50 -28.94 20.56 18.36
CA THR A 50 -28.58 19.58 19.42
C THR A 50 -27.60 20.13 20.45
N GLY A 51 -27.20 21.41 20.33
CA GLY A 51 -26.21 22.02 21.22
C GLY A 51 -24.79 21.51 21.07
N ASN A 52 -24.50 20.70 20.03
CA ASN A 52 -23.18 20.17 19.72
C ASN A 52 -22.46 21.07 18.69
N ILE A 53 -22.52 22.38 18.88
CA ILE A 53 -21.89 23.34 17.97
C ILE A 53 -20.38 23.12 18.01
N ASP A 54 -19.74 22.94 16.83
CA ASP A 54 -18.30 23.09 16.68
C ASP A 54 -17.97 24.55 17.03
N THR A 55 -17.39 24.80 18.21
CA THR A 55 -17.11 26.14 18.74
C THR A 55 -15.93 26.86 18.07
N GLU A 56 -15.49 26.40 16.90
CA GLU A 56 -14.54 27.14 16.08
C GLU A 56 -15.22 28.41 15.56
N PRO A 57 -14.62 29.62 15.75
CA PRO A 57 -15.23 30.87 15.34
C PRO A 57 -15.52 30.87 13.84
N GLU A 58 -16.74 31.27 13.49
CA GLU A 58 -17.20 31.48 12.10
C GLU A 58 -16.49 32.66 11.44
N THR A 59 -15.19 32.57 11.24
CA THR A 59 -14.58 33.33 10.17
C THR A 59 -14.97 32.64 8.87
N ARG A 60 -15.46 33.37 7.87
CA ARG A 60 -15.64 32.92 6.48
C ARG A 60 -14.29 32.40 5.96
N ALA A 61 -13.95 31.20 6.39
CA ALA A 61 -12.69 30.61 6.08
C ALA A 61 -12.73 30.16 4.61
N SER A 62 -11.83 30.69 3.81
CA SER A 62 -11.68 30.28 2.43
C SER A 62 -11.60 28.76 2.33
N ARG A 63 -12.27 28.18 1.35
CA ARG A 63 -12.25 26.75 1.08
C ARG A 63 -10.80 26.27 0.84
N TYR A 64 -10.43 25.14 1.42
CA TYR A 64 -9.13 24.52 1.21
C TYR A 64 -9.26 23.14 0.57
N TYR A 65 -8.22 22.72 -0.12
CA TYR A 65 -8.13 21.41 -0.74
C TYR A 65 -7.15 20.56 0.09
N PRO A 66 -7.59 19.40 0.63
CA PRO A 66 -6.71 18.53 1.39
C PRO A 66 -5.54 18.05 0.53
N GLN A 67 -4.32 18.28 0.97
CA GLN A 67 -3.10 17.93 0.25
C GLN A 67 -1.93 17.80 1.21
N GLY A 68 -0.83 17.24 0.75
CA GLY A 68 0.39 17.10 1.54
C GLY A 68 1.33 16.05 1.00
N TYR A 69 2.23 15.57 1.86
CA TYR A 69 3.26 14.61 1.51
C TYR A 69 3.25 13.43 2.48
N ILE A 70 3.37 12.22 1.93
CA ILE A 70 3.55 10.99 2.70
C ILE A 70 4.94 10.45 2.42
N LYS A 71 5.73 10.29 3.48
CA LYS A 71 7.07 9.73 3.46
C LYS A 71 7.21 8.64 4.51
N ALA A 72 8.13 7.71 4.29
CA ALA A 72 8.43 6.65 5.25
C ALA A 72 9.95 6.50 5.41
N TRP A 73 10.36 6.12 6.63
CA TRP A 73 11.76 5.85 6.92
C TRP A 73 12.29 4.70 6.08
N ASP A 74 13.52 4.84 5.61
CA ASP A 74 14.26 3.81 4.91
C ASP A 74 15.64 3.60 5.54
N ASP A 75 15.95 2.35 5.89
CA ASP A 75 17.17 2.01 6.62
C ASP A 75 18.45 2.13 5.75
N ILE A 76 18.32 2.11 4.43
CA ILE A 76 19.45 2.30 3.52
C ILE A 76 19.67 3.80 3.27
N ALA A 77 18.60 4.52 2.98
CA ALA A 77 18.66 5.95 2.78
C ALA A 77 19.03 6.72 4.06
N GLN A 78 18.80 6.12 5.25
CA GLN A 78 18.87 6.78 6.55
C GLN A 78 18.07 8.08 6.59
N ASP A 79 16.95 8.10 5.86
CA ASP A 79 16.06 9.27 5.71
C ASP A 79 14.63 8.83 5.38
N TYR A 80 13.72 9.79 5.39
CA TYR A 80 12.34 9.62 4.97
C TYR A 80 12.20 9.73 3.45
N VAL A 81 11.96 8.60 2.80
CA VAL A 81 11.75 8.52 1.35
C VAL A 81 10.28 8.72 0.98
N PRO A 82 9.96 9.37 -0.15
CA PRO A 82 8.59 9.55 -0.60
C PRO A 82 7.94 8.22 -0.99
N ILE A 83 6.65 8.06 -0.66
CA ILE A 83 5.88 6.86 -0.97
C ILE A 83 4.79 7.21 -1.99
N GLY A 84 4.91 6.64 -3.20
CA GLY A 84 3.89 6.77 -4.26
C GLY A 84 2.75 5.77 -4.08
N GLY A 85 1.56 6.14 -4.57
CA GLY A 85 0.39 5.26 -4.63
C GLY A 85 -0.39 5.10 -3.31
N VAL A 86 -0.11 5.93 -2.30
CA VAL A 86 -0.84 5.92 -1.03
C VAL A 86 -2.20 6.59 -1.21
N LYS A 87 -3.28 5.89 -0.88
CA LYS A 87 -4.65 6.45 -0.86
C LYS A 87 -4.85 7.25 0.41
N VAL A 88 -4.93 8.57 0.28
CA VAL A 88 -5.24 9.50 1.38
C VAL A 88 -6.68 9.93 1.28
N ARG A 89 -7.39 9.86 2.40
CA ARG A 89 -8.79 10.26 2.54
C ARG A 89 -8.89 11.43 3.49
N ALA A 90 -9.60 12.46 3.09
CA ALA A 90 -10.04 13.53 3.96
C ALA A 90 -11.56 13.46 4.07
N ARG A 91 -12.07 13.22 5.28
CA ARG A 91 -13.51 13.00 5.52
C ARG A 91 -14.06 14.02 6.51
N ARG A 92 -15.18 14.60 6.14
CA ARG A 92 -16.02 15.38 7.03
C ARG A 92 -17.47 14.93 6.87
N TRP A 93 -18.04 14.40 7.94
CA TRP A 93 -19.40 13.83 7.96
C TRP A 93 -19.60 12.82 6.81
N PHE A 94 -20.52 13.11 5.89
CA PHE A 94 -20.86 12.25 4.76
C PHE A 94 -20.03 12.55 3.50
N THR A 95 -19.15 13.53 3.57
CA THR A 95 -18.30 13.93 2.44
C THR A 95 -16.90 13.35 2.60
N THR A 96 -16.47 12.55 1.65
CA THR A 96 -15.10 12.02 1.56
C THR A 96 -14.44 12.56 0.30
N ARG A 97 -13.19 13.02 0.43
CA ARG A 97 -12.33 13.41 -0.69
C ARG A 97 -11.10 12.52 -0.68
N VAL A 98 -10.74 12.02 -1.85
CA VAL A 98 -9.65 11.04 -2.01
C VAL A 98 -8.56 11.62 -2.90
N GLY A 99 -7.31 11.38 -2.50
CA GLY A 99 -6.13 11.64 -3.31
C GLY A 99 -5.16 10.48 -3.23
N TYR A 100 -4.39 10.27 -4.29
CA TYR A 100 -3.30 9.29 -4.31
C TYR A 100 -1.97 10.02 -4.39
N THR A 101 -0.98 9.55 -3.66
CA THR A 101 0.36 10.12 -3.75
C THR A 101 1.01 9.79 -5.08
N ASP A 102 1.69 10.78 -5.66
CA ASP A 102 2.57 10.60 -6.80
C ASP A 102 3.92 9.98 -6.38
N ARG A 103 4.86 9.83 -7.34
CA ARG A 103 6.21 9.30 -7.07
C ARG A 103 7.03 10.13 -6.07
N ASN A 104 6.65 11.39 -5.87
CA ASN A 104 7.30 12.29 -4.92
C ASN A 104 6.61 12.29 -3.54
N GLY A 105 5.61 11.42 -3.36
CA GLY A 105 4.82 11.31 -2.14
C GLY A 105 3.79 12.42 -1.96
N HIS A 106 3.60 13.30 -2.95
CA HIS A 106 2.62 14.38 -2.90
C HIS A 106 1.23 13.86 -3.27
N TYR A 107 0.21 14.25 -2.49
CA TYR A 107 -1.20 14.00 -2.79
C TYR A 107 -2.01 15.29 -2.79
N LEU A 108 -3.06 15.30 -3.60
CA LEU A 108 -4.13 16.30 -3.60
C LEU A 108 -5.46 15.56 -3.67
N CYS A 109 -6.31 15.72 -2.66
CA CYS A 109 -7.64 15.14 -2.68
C CYS A 109 -8.54 15.91 -3.66
N ARG A 110 -9.18 15.16 -4.55
CA ARG A 110 -10.04 15.70 -5.61
C ARG A 110 -11.41 16.12 -5.06
N GLY A 111 -12.08 17.03 -5.77
CA GLY A 111 -13.43 17.53 -5.48
C GLY A 111 -13.44 18.95 -4.92
N ASP A 112 -14.56 19.38 -4.34
CA ASP A 112 -14.80 20.80 -3.97
C ASP A 112 -14.09 21.23 -2.69
N GLY A 113 -13.19 20.54 -2.11
CA GLY A 113 -12.52 20.93 -0.88
C GLY A 113 -13.44 21.05 0.33
N PHE A 114 -12.93 21.59 1.43
CA PHE A 114 -13.64 21.79 2.69
C PHE A 114 -13.46 23.23 3.21
N GLU A 115 -14.46 23.72 3.93
CA GLU A 115 -14.38 25.01 4.64
C GLU A 115 -13.94 24.83 6.10
N ARG A 116 -14.21 23.66 6.68
CA ARG A 116 -13.90 23.30 8.07
C ARG A 116 -12.91 22.12 8.15
N PRO A 117 -12.27 21.86 9.30
CA PRO A 117 -11.35 20.74 9.47
C PRO A 117 -11.94 19.40 9.07
N ALA A 118 -11.19 18.60 8.30
CA ALA A 118 -11.52 17.23 7.92
C ALA A 118 -10.65 16.22 8.69
N ASN A 119 -11.19 15.01 8.89
CA ASN A 119 -10.42 13.89 9.42
C ASN A 119 -9.62 13.27 8.29
N TYR A 120 -8.29 13.25 8.43
CA TYR A 120 -7.41 12.59 7.48
C TYR A 120 -7.20 11.13 7.86
N SER A 121 -7.01 10.30 6.85
CA SER A 121 -6.69 8.89 7.02
C SER A 121 -5.96 8.34 5.81
N ILE A 122 -5.26 7.22 5.98
CA ILE A 122 -4.69 6.45 4.88
C ILE A 122 -5.39 5.10 4.85
N CYS A 123 -5.84 4.70 3.67
CA CYS A 123 -6.25 3.35 3.36
C CYS A 123 -5.16 2.74 2.47
N TRP A 124 -4.54 1.65 2.91
CA TRP A 124 -3.39 1.07 2.21
C TRP A 124 -3.85 0.20 1.03
N GLU A 125 -4.58 0.83 0.12
CA GLU A 125 -5.10 0.19 -1.09
C GLU A 125 -5.05 1.11 -2.31
N SER A 126 -5.18 0.50 -3.48
CA SER A 126 -5.39 1.17 -4.76
C SER A 126 -6.26 0.30 -5.67
N ASN A 127 -6.45 0.70 -6.92
CA ASN A 127 -7.10 -0.15 -7.92
C ASN A 127 -6.28 -1.41 -8.25
N TYR A 128 -4.99 -1.42 -7.95
CA TYR A 128 -4.05 -2.49 -8.31
C TYR A 128 -3.69 -3.41 -7.15
N TRP A 129 -3.77 -2.93 -5.92
CA TRP A 129 -3.41 -3.70 -4.73
C TRP A 129 -4.25 -3.36 -3.51
N ASP A 130 -4.16 -4.25 -2.54
CA ASP A 130 -4.84 -4.15 -1.27
C ASP A 130 -3.92 -4.73 -0.19
N ILE A 131 -3.49 -3.88 0.76
CA ILE A 131 -2.64 -4.30 1.86
C ILE A 131 -3.50 -4.58 3.08
N ARG A 132 -3.34 -5.77 3.65
CA ARG A 132 -4.10 -6.26 4.79
C ARG A 132 -3.26 -6.33 6.06
N ASP A 133 -3.86 -5.97 7.20
CA ASP A 133 -3.34 -6.29 8.53
C ASP A 133 -3.81 -7.71 8.90
N GLY A 134 -2.89 -8.66 8.83
CA GLY A 134 -3.26 -10.07 8.88
C GLY A 134 -3.94 -10.55 7.59
N SER A 135 -4.97 -11.39 7.69
CA SER A 135 -5.55 -12.04 6.49
C SER A 135 -6.79 -11.33 5.92
N ILE A 136 -7.52 -10.60 6.75
CA ILE A 136 -8.87 -10.11 6.41
C ILE A 136 -8.96 -8.59 6.54
N VAL A 137 -8.36 -8.02 7.59
CA VAL A 137 -8.55 -6.62 7.96
C VAL A 137 -7.79 -5.71 6.99
N GLN A 138 -8.46 -4.66 6.49
CA GLN A 138 -7.83 -3.62 5.70
C GLN A 138 -6.78 -2.88 6.53
N ALA A 139 -5.56 -2.75 6.00
CA ALA A 139 -4.55 -1.93 6.64
C ALA A 139 -4.94 -0.45 6.54
N PHE A 140 -4.84 0.26 7.68
CA PHE A 140 -5.35 1.60 7.82
C PHE A 140 -4.46 2.45 8.72
N TYR A 141 -4.49 3.78 8.55
CA TYR A 141 -3.84 4.76 9.43
C TYR A 141 -4.77 5.92 9.72
N ASN A 142 -5.07 6.16 11.00
CA ASN A 142 -5.84 7.31 11.44
C ASN A 142 -4.95 8.55 11.51
N GLY A 143 -5.24 9.53 10.68
CA GLY A 143 -4.60 10.84 10.71
C GLY A 143 -5.31 11.82 11.63
N PRO A 144 -4.87 13.08 11.65
CA PRO A 144 -5.45 14.13 12.47
C PRO A 144 -6.77 14.68 11.87
N LYS A 145 -7.59 15.28 12.74
CA LYS A 145 -8.61 16.22 12.32
C LYS A 145 -7.97 17.61 12.22
N GLN A 146 -7.81 18.10 11.00
CA GLN A 146 -7.20 19.41 10.78
C GLN A 146 -7.65 20.05 9.47
N ARG A 147 -7.34 21.33 9.34
CA ARG A 147 -7.51 22.12 8.13
C ARG A 147 -6.21 22.20 7.34
N GLY A 148 -6.28 22.15 6.01
CA GLY A 148 -5.15 22.39 5.14
C GLY A 148 -4.24 21.20 4.89
N TYR A 149 -2.95 21.42 4.93
CA TYR A 149 -1.93 20.42 4.62
C TYR A 149 -1.79 19.38 5.73
N TRP A 150 -1.64 18.13 5.30
CA TRP A 150 -1.23 17.06 6.20
C TRP A 150 -0.01 16.33 5.64
N ASN A 151 1.13 16.60 6.22
CA ASN A 151 2.38 15.90 5.93
C ASN A 151 2.61 14.81 6.98
N LEU A 152 2.98 13.61 6.53
CA LEU A 152 3.22 12.49 7.41
C LEU A 152 4.57 11.84 7.09
N ASN A 153 5.42 11.76 8.11
CA ASN A 153 6.65 10.98 8.11
C ASN A 153 6.45 9.73 8.97
N ILE A 154 6.41 8.55 8.34
CA ILE A 154 6.16 7.27 9.01
C ILE A 154 7.49 6.67 9.42
N GLY A 155 7.83 6.73 10.72
CA GLY A 155 9.13 6.28 11.25
C GLY A 155 9.14 4.87 11.83
N GLY A 156 7.99 4.19 11.98
CA GLY A 156 7.98 2.89 12.64
C GLY A 156 6.63 2.18 12.67
N GLY A 157 6.59 1.07 13.40
CA GLY A 157 5.40 0.27 13.61
C GLY A 157 4.86 -0.41 12.35
N LYS A 158 3.61 -0.87 12.39
CA LYS A 158 2.95 -1.53 11.26
C LYS A 158 2.83 -0.61 10.04
N SER A 159 2.58 0.68 10.25
CA SER A 159 2.42 1.66 9.17
C SER A 159 3.69 1.82 8.34
N LEU A 160 4.88 1.71 8.93
CA LEU A 160 6.13 1.68 8.18
C LEU A 160 6.19 0.46 7.25
N ARG A 161 5.69 -0.69 7.72
CA ARG A 161 5.65 -1.92 6.92
C ARG A 161 4.68 -1.81 5.76
N TYR A 162 3.50 -1.24 5.99
CA TYR A 162 2.52 -0.97 4.93
C TYR A 162 3.06 0.02 3.90
N ALA A 163 3.74 1.08 4.35
CA ALA A 163 4.40 2.03 3.46
C ALA A 163 5.48 1.37 2.60
N THR A 164 6.32 0.49 3.19
CA THR A 164 7.35 -0.27 2.46
C THR A 164 6.72 -1.22 1.43
N LEU A 165 5.64 -1.93 1.80
CA LEU A 165 4.90 -2.77 0.85
C LEU A 165 4.25 -1.94 -0.26
N THR A 166 3.69 -0.77 0.07
CA THR A 166 3.13 0.16 -0.93
C THR A 166 4.21 0.60 -1.91
N ARG A 167 5.43 0.90 -1.44
CA ARG A 167 6.58 1.24 -2.28
C ARG A 167 6.93 0.12 -3.25
N ALA A 168 6.99 -1.14 -2.77
CA ALA A 168 7.23 -2.30 -3.63
C ALA A 168 6.16 -2.44 -4.71
N LEU A 169 4.89 -2.34 -4.32
CA LEU A 169 3.76 -2.44 -5.24
C LEU A 169 3.72 -1.28 -6.24
N TYR A 170 3.97 -0.05 -5.78
CA TYR A 170 4.03 1.10 -6.66
C TYR A 170 5.14 0.95 -7.70
N HIS A 171 6.33 0.49 -7.29
CA HIS A 171 7.42 0.19 -8.21
C HIS A 171 7.02 -0.94 -9.16
N HIS A 172 6.42 -2.02 -8.67
CA HIS A 172 5.96 -3.15 -9.49
C HIS A 172 4.99 -2.70 -10.59
N PHE A 173 4.03 -1.84 -10.30
CA PHE A 173 3.02 -1.42 -11.28
C PHE A 173 3.43 -0.21 -12.13
N PHE A 174 4.23 0.70 -11.60
CA PHE A 174 4.51 2.01 -12.21
C PHE A 174 5.99 2.35 -12.36
N GLY A 175 6.88 1.59 -11.73
CA GLY A 175 8.33 1.79 -11.85
C GLY A 175 8.86 1.51 -13.24
N PRO A 176 10.07 1.95 -13.57
CA PRO A 176 10.79 1.49 -14.74
C PRO A 176 11.21 0.04 -14.50
N TYR A 177 10.85 -0.82 -15.42
CA TYR A 177 11.19 -2.23 -15.32
C TYR A 177 12.41 -2.57 -16.15
N LEU A 178 13.27 -3.41 -15.60
CA LEU A 178 14.31 -4.15 -16.33
C LEU A 178 13.71 -5.27 -17.20
N PHE A 179 12.45 -5.64 -16.95
CA PHE A 179 11.74 -6.74 -17.59
C PHE A 179 10.36 -6.28 -18.04
N ASP A 180 9.77 -6.96 -19.03
CA ASP A 180 8.40 -6.71 -19.47
C ASP A 180 7.42 -6.77 -18.29
N LYS A 181 6.62 -5.72 -18.16
CA LYS A 181 5.60 -5.64 -17.10
C LYS A 181 4.59 -6.76 -17.28
N ILE A 182 4.64 -7.71 -16.38
CA ILE A 182 3.56 -8.67 -16.26
C ILE A 182 2.53 -8.05 -15.32
N LEU A 183 1.62 -7.29 -15.92
CA LEU A 183 0.49 -6.75 -15.18
C LEU A 183 -0.45 -7.90 -14.86
N THR A 184 -0.70 -8.10 -13.59
CA THR A 184 -1.81 -8.97 -13.18
C THR A 184 -3.12 -8.30 -13.58
N LEU A 185 -4.01 -9.05 -14.20
CA LEU A 185 -5.32 -8.56 -14.60
C LEU A 185 -6.26 -8.33 -13.40
N ARG A 186 -5.79 -8.59 -12.19
CA ARG A 186 -6.57 -8.44 -10.96
C ARG A 186 -5.79 -7.72 -9.87
N LYS A 187 -6.52 -7.14 -8.94
CA LYS A 187 -6.00 -6.51 -7.72
C LYS A 187 -5.23 -7.56 -6.89
N ILE A 188 -3.96 -7.28 -6.56
CA ILE A 188 -3.12 -8.14 -5.72
C ILE A 188 -3.42 -7.82 -4.25
N LYS A 189 -3.69 -8.86 -3.45
CA LYS A 189 -3.82 -8.74 -2.00
C LYS A 189 -2.53 -9.16 -1.32
N ILE A 190 -1.91 -8.25 -0.59
CA ILE A 190 -0.73 -8.53 0.24
C ILE A 190 -1.12 -8.39 1.71
N CYS A 191 -0.76 -9.34 2.54
CA CYS A 191 -0.85 -9.15 3.98
C CYS A 191 0.52 -9.10 4.64
N TYR A 192 0.61 -8.19 5.60
CA TYR A 192 1.70 -8.14 6.55
C TYR A 192 1.30 -8.90 7.80
N ARG A 193 2.20 -9.76 8.28
CA ARG A 193 2.01 -10.47 9.55
C ARG A 193 3.15 -10.17 10.49
N HIS A 194 2.80 -9.72 11.68
CA HIS A 194 3.69 -9.58 12.80
C HIS A 194 3.91 -10.98 13.39
N LYS A 195 4.83 -11.74 12.77
CA LYS A 195 5.15 -13.09 13.20
C LYS A 195 6.65 -13.29 13.10
N LYS A 196 7.22 -13.86 14.17
CA LYS A 196 8.59 -14.33 14.22
C LYS A 196 8.67 -15.70 13.54
N GLY A 197 9.61 -15.87 12.62
CA GLY A 197 9.83 -17.14 11.94
C GLY A 197 10.95 -17.05 10.93
N ASP A 198 11.44 -18.21 10.50
CA ASP A 198 12.51 -18.32 9.50
C ASP A 198 12.00 -17.96 8.09
N GLU A 199 10.73 -18.19 7.84
CA GLU A 199 10.08 -17.84 6.59
C GLU A 199 9.91 -16.32 6.47
N ARG A 200 10.35 -15.74 5.35
CA ARG A 200 10.29 -14.29 5.10
C ARG A 200 8.98 -13.85 4.48
N GLY A 201 8.44 -14.67 3.61
CA GLY A 201 7.19 -14.44 2.91
C GLY A 201 6.78 -15.67 2.12
N HIS A 202 5.60 -15.63 1.52
CA HIS A 202 5.20 -16.64 0.54
C HIS A 202 4.08 -16.14 -0.39
N PHE A 203 4.14 -16.56 -1.65
CA PHE A 203 3.08 -16.41 -2.63
C PHE A 203 2.14 -17.61 -2.59
N LYS A 204 0.83 -17.36 -2.65
CA LYS A 204 -0.21 -18.39 -2.61
C LYS A 204 -0.83 -18.64 -3.99
N THR A 205 -0.53 -19.78 -4.58
CA THR A 205 -1.13 -20.19 -5.86
C THR A 205 -2.63 -20.55 -5.75
N GLN A 206 -3.17 -20.63 -4.55
CA GLN A 206 -4.53 -21.06 -4.23
C GLN A 206 -5.25 -20.12 -3.28
N ALA A 207 -4.93 -18.84 -3.28
CA ALA A 207 -5.71 -17.89 -2.49
C ALA A 207 -7.20 -18.01 -2.85
N LEU A 208 -8.05 -18.23 -1.84
CA LEU A 208 -9.50 -18.14 -2.01
C LEU A 208 -9.83 -16.74 -2.51
N ARG A 209 -10.32 -16.69 -3.74
CA ARG A 209 -10.57 -15.41 -4.44
C ARG A 209 -11.44 -14.51 -3.57
N GLY A 210 -10.92 -13.33 -3.28
CA GLY A 210 -11.64 -12.29 -2.54
C GLY A 210 -11.42 -12.29 -1.02
N ILE A 211 -11.05 -13.39 -0.38
CA ILE A 211 -10.96 -13.49 1.08
C ILE A 211 -9.48 -13.55 1.53
N GLN A 212 -8.69 -14.44 0.95
CA GLN A 212 -7.30 -14.66 1.37
C GLN A 212 -6.33 -13.76 0.59
N PRO A 213 -5.21 -13.35 1.22
CA PRO A 213 -4.15 -12.63 0.53
C PRO A 213 -3.44 -13.55 -0.47
N ASP A 214 -2.99 -12.98 -1.59
CA ASP A 214 -2.16 -13.65 -2.59
C ASP A 214 -0.72 -13.79 -2.10
N ILE A 215 -0.24 -12.79 -1.35
CA ILE A 215 1.11 -12.73 -0.83
C ILE A 215 1.06 -12.47 0.68
N VAL A 216 1.90 -13.17 1.42
CA VAL A 216 2.11 -12.96 2.86
C VAL A 216 3.55 -12.54 3.08
N ILE A 217 3.76 -11.46 3.83
CA ILE A 217 5.08 -10.97 4.23
C ILE A 217 5.18 -11.00 5.76
N TYR A 218 6.25 -11.59 6.28
CA TYR A 218 6.54 -11.62 7.71
C TYR A 218 7.54 -10.53 8.09
N GLY A 219 7.26 -9.82 9.16
CA GLY A 219 7.99 -8.62 9.55
C GLY A 219 9.09 -8.82 10.58
N GLU A 220 9.23 -10.03 11.12
CA GLU A 220 10.21 -10.35 12.14
C GLU A 220 10.98 -11.62 11.81
N ASP A 221 12.22 -11.67 12.22
CA ASP A 221 13.05 -12.86 12.25
C ASP A 221 13.61 -13.12 13.65
N ALA A 222 14.58 -14.01 13.78
CA ALA A 222 15.22 -14.32 15.06
C ALA A 222 15.89 -13.10 15.72
N GLY A 223 16.34 -12.13 14.91
CA GLY A 223 16.98 -10.87 15.35
C GLY A 223 16.02 -9.76 15.73
N GLY A 224 14.72 -9.94 15.51
CA GLY A 224 13.68 -8.93 15.77
C GLY A 224 13.03 -8.38 14.50
N TRP A 225 12.77 -7.07 14.48
CA TRP A 225 12.16 -6.42 13.32
C TRP A 225 13.08 -6.42 12.11
N ARG A 226 12.58 -6.91 10.98
CA ARG A 226 13.32 -6.83 9.73
C ARG A 226 13.46 -5.39 9.25
N PRO A 227 14.65 -5.03 8.73
CA PRO A 227 14.86 -3.71 8.14
C PRO A 227 13.98 -3.50 6.89
N THR A 228 13.74 -2.24 6.55
CA THR A 228 12.87 -1.85 5.43
C THR A 228 13.32 -2.44 4.10
N TYR A 229 14.65 -2.46 3.84
CA TYR A 229 15.19 -3.06 2.62
C TYR A 229 14.89 -4.58 2.53
N GLY A 230 14.99 -5.30 3.64
CA GLY A 230 14.71 -6.75 3.67
C GLY A 230 13.24 -7.06 3.43
N ILE A 231 12.32 -6.19 3.88
CA ILE A 231 10.88 -6.29 3.58
C ILE A 231 10.62 -5.95 2.12
N LEU A 232 11.28 -4.92 1.58
CA LEU A 232 11.17 -4.52 0.19
C LEU A 232 11.63 -5.63 -0.76
N GLU A 233 12.81 -6.20 -0.50
CA GLU A 233 13.37 -7.32 -1.26
C GLU A 233 12.46 -8.55 -1.22
N THR A 234 11.98 -8.94 -0.03
CA THR A 234 11.03 -10.05 0.10
C THR A 234 9.74 -9.77 -0.67
N ALA A 235 9.23 -8.55 -0.63
CA ALA A 235 8.02 -8.19 -1.37
C ALA A 235 8.24 -8.32 -2.89
N PHE A 236 9.37 -7.90 -3.43
CA PHE A 236 9.72 -8.09 -4.84
C PHE A 236 9.93 -9.55 -5.21
N HIS A 237 10.54 -10.36 -4.33
CA HIS A 237 10.66 -11.80 -4.52
C HIS A 237 9.27 -12.46 -4.67
N GLU A 238 8.34 -12.20 -3.75
CA GLU A 238 6.99 -12.77 -3.81
C GLU A 238 6.17 -12.23 -4.99
N LEU A 239 6.38 -10.97 -5.37
CA LEU A 239 5.84 -10.40 -6.60
C LEU A 239 6.42 -11.08 -7.85
N GLY A 240 7.69 -11.52 -7.80
CA GLY A 240 8.33 -12.34 -8.82
C GLY A 240 7.62 -13.68 -9.02
N HIS A 241 7.29 -14.40 -7.93
CA HIS A 241 6.47 -15.61 -7.99
C HIS A 241 5.09 -15.34 -8.57
N CYS A 242 4.44 -14.26 -8.14
CA CYS A 242 3.15 -13.84 -8.63
C CYS A 242 3.18 -13.55 -10.15
N ALA A 243 4.16 -12.80 -10.60
CA ALA A 243 4.36 -12.47 -12.01
C ALA A 243 4.60 -13.74 -12.85
N PHE A 244 5.48 -14.63 -12.39
CA PHE A 244 5.75 -15.89 -13.06
C PHE A 244 4.49 -16.77 -13.18
N PHE A 245 3.73 -16.89 -12.09
CA PHE A 245 2.46 -17.62 -12.07
C PHE A 245 1.48 -17.14 -13.15
N TYR A 246 1.33 -15.83 -13.29
CA TYR A 246 0.43 -15.26 -14.32
C TYR A 246 1.02 -15.39 -15.73
N ARG A 247 2.34 -15.32 -15.87
CA ARG A 247 3.01 -15.45 -17.17
C ARG A 247 2.86 -16.84 -17.76
N VAL A 248 3.00 -17.88 -16.95
CA VAL A 248 2.87 -19.26 -17.40
C VAL A 248 1.43 -19.79 -17.41
N ASN A 249 0.45 -18.87 -17.37
CA ASN A 249 -0.98 -19.18 -17.48
C ASN A 249 -1.54 -20.06 -16.33
N GLY A 250 -1.06 -19.81 -15.13
CA GLY A 250 -1.71 -20.27 -13.91
C GLY A 250 -1.11 -21.51 -13.28
N ARG A 251 -1.89 -22.10 -12.37
CA ARG A 251 -1.43 -23.04 -11.36
C ARG A 251 -0.76 -24.31 -11.91
N ASN A 252 -1.36 -24.94 -12.89
CA ASN A 252 -0.87 -26.25 -13.37
C ASN A 252 0.48 -26.09 -14.06
N ALA A 253 0.61 -25.08 -14.93
CA ALA A 253 1.88 -24.75 -15.57
C ALA A 253 2.93 -24.30 -14.55
N TYR A 254 2.57 -23.40 -13.62
CA TYR A 254 3.48 -22.94 -12.58
C TYR A 254 4.01 -24.08 -11.70
N LYS A 255 3.15 -25.03 -11.31
CA LYS A 255 3.56 -26.21 -10.53
C LYS A 255 4.35 -27.25 -11.35
N GLY A 256 4.25 -27.21 -12.66
CA GLY A 256 5.02 -28.05 -13.56
C GLY A 256 6.51 -27.68 -13.61
N TYR A 257 6.85 -26.44 -13.26
CA TYR A 257 8.25 -26.05 -13.14
C TYR A 257 8.83 -26.52 -11.81
N VAL A 258 10.08 -26.98 -11.82
CA VAL A 258 10.81 -27.35 -10.60
C VAL A 258 10.99 -26.15 -9.67
N ASP A 259 11.01 -26.38 -8.37
CA ASP A 259 11.13 -25.31 -7.37
C ASP A 259 12.34 -24.44 -7.58
N THR A 260 13.48 -25.05 -7.96
CA THR A 260 14.71 -24.33 -8.27
C THR A 260 14.54 -23.22 -9.30
N ILE A 261 13.78 -23.47 -10.37
CA ILE A 261 13.53 -22.45 -11.42
C ILE A 261 12.65 -21.34 -10.87
N ARG A 262 11.58 -21.69 -10.12
CA ARG A 262 10.65 -20.71 -9.56
C ARG A 262 11.33 -19.81 -8.55
N GLU A 263 12.13 -20.38 -7.66
CA GLU A 263 12.91 -19.66 -6.65
C GLU A 263 14.02 -18.82 -7.28
N SER A 264 14.77 -19.36 -8.26
CA SER A 264 15.82 -18.62 -8.95
C SER A 264 15.27 -17.38 -9.67
N TRP A 265 14.13 -17.51 -10.34
CA TRP A 265 13.45 -16.38 -10.96
C TRP A 265 13.06 -15.32 -9.92
N SER A 266 12.43 -15.74 -8.83
CA SER A 266 11.96 -14.82 -7.80
C SER A 266 13.09 -14.16 -7.02
N ASN A 267 14.18 -14.88 -6.77
CA ASN A 267 15.39 -14.31 -6.18
C ASN A 267 16.02 -13.26 -7.10
N LEU A 268 16.09 -13.52 -8.40
CA LEU A 268 16.59 -12.56 -9.38
C LEU A 268 15.73 -11.28 -9.38
N ILE A 269 14.42 -11.42 -9.42
CA ILE A 269 13.50 -10.27 -9.37
C ILE A 269 13.65 -9.52 -8.05
N GLY A 270 13.66 -10.22 -6.92
CA GLY A 270 13.83 -9.63 -5.59
C GLY A 270 15.11 -8.78 -5.52
N TRP A 271 16.22 -9.34 -5.94
CA TRP A 271 17.50 -8.66 -5.96
C TRP A 271 17.53 -7.49 -6.95
N ALA A 272 17.30 -7.75 -8.25
CA ALA A 272 17.52 -6.77 -9.31
C ALA A 272 16.56 -5.57 -9.20
N VAL A 273 15.30 -5.81 -8.81
CA VAL A 273 14.33 -4.73 -8.66
C VAL A 273 14.60 -3.91 -7.40
N THR A 274 15.07 -4.54 -6.31
CA THR A 274 15.47 -3.81 -5.10
C THR A 274 16.67 -2.91 -5.38
N GLU A 275 17.70 -3.42 -6.04
CA GLU A 275 18.85 -2.62 -6.42
C GLU A 275 18.45 -1.45 -7.34
N ASN A 276 17.63 -1.73 -8.34
CA ASN A 276 17.12 -0.70 -9.25
C ASN A 276 16.34 0.40 -8.49
N GLU A 277 15.46 0.03 -7.54
CA GLU A 277 14.71 0.99 -6.74
C GLU A 277 15.63 1.91 -5.93
N TYR A 278 16.72 1.39 -5.36
CA TYR A 278 17.68 2.22 -4.62
C TYR A 278 18.56 3.06 -5.55
N THR A 279 19.03 2.49 -6.65
CA THR A 279 19.83 3.21 -7.65
C THR A 279 19.07 4.38 -8.26
N LEU A 280 17.80 4.19 -8.61
CA LEU A 280 16.93 5.25 -9.15
C LEU A 280 16.71 6.41 -8.17
N ARG A 281 16.86 6.15 -6.88
CA ARG A 281 16.77 7.16 -5.83
C ARG A 281 18.12 7.76 -5.44
N GLY A 282 19.20 7.33 -6.10
CA GLY A 282 20.57 7.81 -5.83
C GLY A 282 21.21 7.22 -4.58
N TYR A 283 20.70 6.09 -4.07
CA TYR A 283 21.29 5.39 -2.93
C TYR A 283 22.15 4.22 -3.43
N ALA A 284 23.45 4.26 -3.13
CA ALA A 284 24.31 3.11 -3.33
C ALA A 284 23.99 2.06 -2.24
N HIS A 285 23.56 0.89 -2.67
CA HIS A 285 23.31 -0.24 -1.78
C HIS A 285 23.77 -1.52 -2.43
N GLU A 286 24.66 -2.22 -1.74
CA GLU A 286 24.97 -3.59 -2.07
C GLU A 286 23.86 -4.47 -1.54
N VAL A 287 22.91 -4.81 -2.39
CA VAL A 287 21.93 -5.86 -2.11
C VAL A 287 22.71 -7.16 -1.94
N HIS A 288 22.46 -7.90 -0.86
CA HIS A 288 23.12 -9.18 -0.63
C HIS A 288 23.03 -10.06 -1.88
N LYS A 289 24.15 -10.29 -2.53
CA LYS A 289 24.25 -11.33 -3.55
C LYS A 289 23.88 -12.62 -2.85
N TYR A 290 22.81 -13.27 -3.29
CA TYR A 290 22.48 -14.59 -2.80
C TYR A 290 23.62 -15.55 -3.18
N GLU A 291 24.55 -15.76 -2.27
CA GLU A 291 25.70 -16.68 -2.45
C GLU A 291 25.27 -18.15 -2.48
N THR A 292 24.00 -18.45 -2.28
CA THR A 292 23.48 -19.80 -2.24
C THR A 292 23.02 -20.29 -3.61
N PHE A 293 23.14 -21.57 -3.84
CA PHE A 293 22.76 -22.57 -4.86
C PHE A 293 21.92 -22.13 -6.08
N PHE A 294 21.33 -20.96 -6.04
CA PHE A 294 20.43 -20.37 -7.02
C PHE A 294 21.00 -19.10 -7.67
N GLN A 295 22.33 -18.91 -7.61
CA GLN A 295 22.97 -17.92 -8.48
C GLN A 295 22.80 -18.42 -9.90
N PRO A 296 21.88 -17.88 -10.64
CA PRO A 296 21.38 -18.60 -11.76
C PRO A 296 22.23 -18.34 -12.98
N PRO A 297 22.25 -19.31 -13.88
CA PRO A 297 22.52 -19.03 -15.28
C PRO A 297 21.77 -17.80 -15.79
N MET A 298 20.60 -17.47 -15.22
CA MET A 298 19.83 -16.27 -15.54
C MET A 298 20.51 -14.94 -15.15
N TYR A 299 21.28 -14.90 -14.06
CA TYR A 299 22.07 -13.72 -13.72
C TYR A 299 23.14 -13.44 -14.78
N HIS A 300 23.91 -14.47 -15.14
CA HIS A 300 24.89 -14.38 -16.21
C HIS A 300 24.25 -14.00 -17.55
N MET A 301 23.10 -14.57 -17.88
CA MET A 301 22.36 -14.23 -19.11
C MET A 301 21.88 -12.77 -19.16
N LEU A 302 21.55 -12.17 -18.03
CA LEU A 302 21.01 -10.80 -18.00
C LEU A 302 22.11 -9.72 -17.87
N PHE A 303 23.21 -10.02 -17.19
CA PHE A 303 24.20 -9.00 -16.82
C PHE A 303 25.60 -9.23 -17.40
N GLU A 304 25.96 -10.45 -17.77
CA GLU A 304 27.27 -10.75 -18.34
C GLU A 304 27.25 -10.93 -19.87
N VAL A 305 26.07 -11.04 -20.46
CA VAL A 305 25.90 -11.11 -21.92
C VAL A 305 24.98 -9.98 -22.37
N PRO A 306 25.46 -8.73 -22.42
CA PRO A 306 24.63 -7.55 -22.68
C PRO A 306 23.86 -7.61 -24.00
N ASP A 307 24.36 -8.35 -24.99
CA ASP A 307 23.79 -8.44 -26.34
C ASP A 307 22.91 -9.67 -26.58
N ALA A 308 22.83 -10.60 -25.61
CA ALA A 308 22.14 -11.88 -25.83
C ALA A 308 20.67 -11.89 -25.43
N VAL A 309 20.19 -10.89 -24.72
CA VAL A 309 18.79 -10.83 -24.28
C VAL A 309 18.00 -9.80 -25.08
N SER A 310 17.78 -10.09 -26.34
CA SER A 310 16.58 -9.61 -27.00
C SER A 310 15.40 -10.34 -26.35
N TYR A 311 14.54 -9.61 -25.62
CA TYR A 311 13.31 -10.08 -24.97
C TYR A 311 12.36 -10.87 -25.90
N THR A 312 12.65 -10.89 -27.20
CA THR A 312 11.91 -11.62 -28.21
C THR A 312 12.07 -13.13 -28.12
N HIS A 313 13.07 -13.65 -27.41
CA HIS A 313 13.34 -15.10 -27.29
C HIS A 313 12.77 -15.74 -26.02
N LEU A 314 12.17 -14.97 -25.13
CA LEU A 314 11.45 -15.47 -23.95
C LEU A 314 9.93 -15.52 -24.13
N ARG A 315 9.47 -15.46 -25.40
CA ARG A 315 8.05 -15.65 -25.76
C ARG A 315 7.67 -17.12 -25.80
#